data_479b5e6c6318452fe05e218ed1c30adc
#
_entry.id   479b5e6c6318452fe05e218ed1c30adc
#
_cell.length_a   1.000
_cell.length_b   1.000
_cell.length_c   1.000
_cell.angle_alpha   90.00
_cell.angle_beta   90.00
_cell.angle_gamma   90.00
#
_symmetry.space_group_name_H-M   'P 1'
#
loop_
_entity.id
_entity.type
_entity.pdbx_description
1 polymer ?
#
loop_
_entity_poly.entity_id
_entity_poly.type
_entity_poly.pdbx_seq_one_letter_code
_entity_poly.pdbx_strand_id
1 'polypeptide(L)'
;MAKMATSRFKLLLCLTAAILESATMCTSDVENQQPRILLQPFEVMQSFHSHFMNSLAVFLSSYYEVSVISEENHRFTTRHISDNKDLNFIKYQTLRKTNQPVMMDIKDDGQLPMKVIQDIKSKGEEIMRMRYSDAGLLKTVREGNYSLLIYNSMDYGTAAVCQFLDIPCIQVITSGMGSVHNPYSLELVNSVPYMLSEYTDLNSLSKRIVNTLFYLSDHYMRTLYFYPGVVSVARDIGLFDHNTADSIDYLTMAAETPVSSLIYTNNAADCHATLPSSYVRIGGALLSNTTLERQFQTIMDRSIDGVIVVAFGRGAGTFNQHTLRLMIKAFGKLNHTVLWSIGSQMEVFKDTYTIPPNVYLFDSIPQNALLAHPNTQLLVTHSGQGSTTEAIYHGVPILATPLRMDQKTNAKKLTKLLGMGLTLDIRALTAQELYKKIQHILSTNEYKTNAIMASHTFRQCDRYPERNILNTIKDAINSPVNINSDRKPKHWVQLISVDVLIIFSSLPVVVFLCLVKCCTIRQKKV
;
A
#
# COMPACT_ATOMS: atom_id res chain seq x y z
N MET A 1 -70.15 30.99 8.64
CA MET A 1 -68.96 30.18 9.03
C MET A 1 -68.70 28.98 8.12
N ALA A 2 -69.67 28.28 7.58
CA ALA A 2 -69.41 27.08 6.74
C ALA A 2 -68.71 27.36 5.38
N LYS A 3 -69.00 28.52 4.71
CA LYS A 3 -68.31 28.89 3.45
C LYS A 3 -66.83 29.26 3.58
N MET A 4 -66.39 29.68 4.76
CA MET A 4 -64.97 30.00 5.00
C MET A 4 -64.11 28.74 5.30
N ALA A 5 -64.71 27.71 5.87
CA ALA A 5 -64.05 26.45 6.15
C ALA A 5 -63.77 25.63 4.87
N THR A 6 -64.68 25.63 3.92
CA THR A 6 -64.53 24.94 2.61
C THR A 6 -63.51 25.62 1.71
N SER A 7 -63.35 26.94 1.77
CA SER A 7 -62.29 27.66 1.01
C SER A 7 -60.88 27.37 1.55
N ARG A 8 -60.72 27.32 2.87
CA ARG A 8 -59.42 27.00 3.50
C ARG A 8 -59.04 25.53 3.27
N PHE A 9 -59.98 24.62 3.25
CA PHE A 9 -59.72 23.21 2.96
C PHE A 9 -59.34 22.98 1.50
N LYS A 10 -59.95 23.69 0.54
CA LYS A 10 -59.51 23.67 -0.86
C LYS A 10 -58.14 24.26 -1.08
N LEU A 11 -57.77 25.34 -0.37
CA LEU A 11 -56.43 25.94 -0.46
C LEU A 11 -55.38 25.02 0.11
N LEU A 12 -55.68 24.29 1.21
CA LEU A 12 -54.77 23.31 1.79
C LEU A 12 -54.56 22.11 0.87
N LEU A 13 -55.60 21.62 0.22
CA LEU A 13 -55.52 20.54 -0.77
C LEU A 13 -54.73 20.95 -2.03
N CYS A 14 -54.90 22.19 -2.50
CA CYS A 14 -54.08 22.69 -3.62
C CYS A 14 -52.62 22.89 -3.24
N LEU A 15 -52.30 23.33 -2.01
CA LEU A 15 -50.95 23.44 -1.52
C LEU A 15 -50.28 22.06 -1.32
N THR A 16 -51.01 21.07 -0.79
CA THR A 16 -50.50 19.70 -0.68
C THR A 16 -50.33 19.02 -2.03
N ALA A 17 -51.22 19.28 -3.00
CA ALA A 17 -51.02 18.79 -4.37
C ALA A 17 -49.83 19.45 -5.08
N ALA A 18 -49.64 20.75 -4.93
CA ALA A 18 -48.49 21.46 -5.49
C ALA A 18 -47.16 21.05 -4.83
N ILE A 19 -47.16 20.72 -3.53
CA ILE A 19 -45.98 20.17 -2.82
C ILE A 19 -45.73 18.73 -3.28
N LEU A 20 -46.75 17.92 -3.50
CA LEU A 20 -46.59 16.58 -4.04
C LEU A 20 -46.16 16.58 -5.51
N GLU A 21 -46.68 17.50 -6.34
CA GLU A 21 -46.20 17.68 -7.73
C GLU A 21 -44.77 18.21 -7.79
N SER A 22 -44.37 19.16 -6.93
CA SER A 22 -43.00 19.59 -6.85
C SER A 22 -42.05 18.52 -6.29
N ALA A 23 -42.54 17.67 -5.36
CA ALA A 23 -41.75 16.53 -4.87
C ALA A 23 -41.64 15.42 -5.93
N THR A 24 -42.68 15.19 -6.74
CA THR A 24 -42.63 14.22 -7.85
C THR A 24 -41.85 14.77 -9.06
N MET A 25 -41.86 16.08 -9.33
CA MET A 25 -40.95 16.67 -10.34
C MET A 25 -39.47 16.68 -9.90
N CYS A 26 -39.19 16.75 -8.59
CA CYS A 26 -37.80 16.61 -8.09
C CYS A 26 -37.28 15.17 -8.11
N THR A 27 -38.19 14.17 -8.28
CA THR A 27 -37.77 12.74 -8.30
C THR A 27 -37.76 12.11 -9.69
N SER A 28 -38.21 12.82 -10.75
CA SER A 28 -38.36 12.23 -12.10
C SER A 28 -37.21 12.49 -13.07
N ASP A 29 -36.19 13.30 -12.72
CA ASP A 29 -35.04 13.59 -13.61
C ASP A 29 -33.67 13.36 -13.00
N VAL A 30 -33.56 12.67 -11.86
CA VAL A 30 -32.31 12.02 -11.53
C VAL A 30 -32.27 10.73 -12.36
N GLU A 31 -31.90 10.84 -13.63
CA GLU A 31 -31.40 9.71 -14.39
C GLU A 31 -30.50 8.91 -13.44
N ASN A 32 -30.78 7.63 -13.35
CA ASN A 32 -30.06 6.64 -12.54
C ASN A 32 -28.67 6.43 -13.18
N GLN A 33 -27.88 7.51 -13.33
CA GLN A 33 -26.53 7.43 -13.83
C GLN A 33 -25.71 6.66 -12.79
N GLN A 34 -25.15 5.59 -13.23
CA GLN A 34 -24.23 4.80 -12.42
C GLN A 34 -23.12 5.72 -11.88
N PRO A 35 -22.80 5.70 -10.57
CA PRO A 35 -21.75 6.54 -10.03
C PRO A 35 -20.44 6.33 -10.78
N ARG A 36 -19.76 7.42 -11.13
CA ARG A 36 -18.49 7.40 -11.84
C ARG A 36 -17.32 7.50 -10.86
N ILE A 37 -16.41 6.55 -10.93
CA ILE A 37 -15.22 6.48 -10.06
C ILE A 37 -13.99 6.84 -10.86
N LEU A 38 -13.21 7.79 -10.34
CA LEU A 38 -11.88 8.10 -10.83
C LEU A 38 -10.85 7.30 -10.02
N LEU A 39 -9.99 6.55 -10.68
CA LEU A 39 -8.94 5.76 -10.04
C LEU A 39 -7.56 6.26 -10.45
N GLN A 40 -6.73 6.54 -9.44
CA GLN A 40 -5.36 7.02 -9.59
C GLN A 40 -4.39 5.94 -9.10
N PRO A 41 -3.82 5.12 -9.99
CA PRO A 41 -2.78 4.18 -9.62
C PRO A 41 -1.46 4.88 -9.33
N PHE A 42 -0.60 4.23 -8.54
CA PHE A 42 0.76 4.69 -8.31
C PHE A 42 1.69 4.14 -9.40
N GLU A 43 1.99 4.95 -10.41
CA GLU A 43 2.73 4.53 -11.59
C GLU A 43 4.26 4.60 -11.45
N VAL A 44 4.75 5.23 -10.38
CA VAL A 44 6.19 5.49 -10.16
C VAL A 44 7.00 4.23 -10.00
N MET A 45 6.44 3.24 -9.36
CA MET A 45 7.06 1.95 -9.12
C MET A 45 6.21 0.87 -9.77
N GLN A 46 6.77 0.15 -10.70
CA GLN A 46 6.19 -1.10 -11.25
C GLN A 46 6.22 -2.17 -10.16
N SER A 47 5.38 -2.01 -9.15
CA SER A 47 5.38 -2.79 -7.94
C SER A 47 4.00 -3.39 -7.69
N PHE A 48 3.88 -4.14 -6.62
CA PHE A 48 2.61 -4.59 -6.08
C PHE A 48 1.56 -3.48 -5.98
N HIS A 49 1.97 -2.24 -5.64
CA HIS A 49 1.08 -1.09 -5.51
C HIS A 49 0.29 -0.81 -6.79
N SER A 50 0.97 -0.74 -7.93
CA SER A 50 0.32 -0.53 -9.24
C SER A 50 -0.53 -1.74 -9.64
N HIS A 51 -0.02 -2.95 -9.40
CA HIS A 51 -0.74 -4.18 -9.75
C HIS A 51 -2.06 -4.30 -8.98
N PHE A 52 -2.04 -4.05 -7.67
CA PHE A 52 -3.25 -4.07 -6.86
C PHE A 52 -4.27 -3.03 -7.31
N MET A 53 -3.83 -1.79 -7.57
CA MET A 53 -4.72 -0.71 -8.02
C MET A 53 -5.37 -1.04 -9.37
N ASN A 54 -4.62 -1.66 -10.29
CA ASN A 54 -5.15 -2.11 -11.57
C ASN A 54 -6.18 -3.25 -11.40
N SER A 55 -5.89 -4.22 -10.54
CA SER A 55 -6.84 -5.30 -10.22
C SER A 55 -8.10 -4.74 -9.54
N LEU A 56 -7.94 -3.72 -8.71
CA LEU A 56 -9.06 -3.02 -8.09
C LEU A 56 -9.92 -2.30 -9.14
N ALA A 57 -9.30 -1.63 -10.13
CA ALA A 57 -10.04 -1.00 -11.22
C ALA A 57 -10.89 -2.00 -12.01
N VAL A 58 -10.30 -3.16 -12.36
CA VAL A 58 -11.01 -4.26 -13.04
C VAL A 58 -12.15 -4.80 -12.19
N PHE A 59 -11.94 -4.99 -10.90
CA PHE A 59 -12.99 -5.44 -9.98
C PHE A 59 -14.15 -4.44 -9.92
N LEU A 60 -13.83 -3.15 -9.78
CA LEU A 60 -14.83 -2.10 -9.65
C LEU A 60 -15.60 -1.84 -10.94
N SER A 61 -15.01 -2.10 -12.11
CA SER A 61 -15.72 -1.93 -13.40
C SER A 61 -16.94 -2.84 -13.56
N SER A 62 -17.03 -3.91 -12.77
CA SER A 62 -18.24 -4.75 -12.71
C SER A 62 -19.42 -4.10 -11.97
N TYR A 63 -19.19 -3.01 -11.24
CA TYR A 63 -20.19 -2.37 -10.37
C TYR A 63 -20.38 -0.88 -10.66
N TYR A 64 -19.38 -0.21 -11.24
CA TYR A 64 -19.33 1.24 -11.43
C TYR A 64 -18.72 1.58 -12.79
N GLU A 65 -18.99 2.79 -13.28
CA GLU A 65 -18.22 3.36 -14.39
C GLU A 65 -16.87 3.82 -13.88
N VAL A 66 -15.80 3.16 -14.27
CA VAL A 66 -14.44 3.42 -13.76
C VAL A 66 -13.56 4.06 -14.81
N SER A 67 -12.98 5.21 -14.48
CA SER A 67 -11.95 5.88 -15.27
C SER A 67 -10.60 5.78 -14.57
N VAL A 68 -9.56 5.38 -15.29
CA VAL A 68 -8.20 5.20 -14.75
C VAL A 68 -7.28 6.26 -15.37
N ILE A 69 -6.62 7.05 -14.55
CA ILE A 69 -5.58 7.98 -15.01
C ILE A 69 -4.32 7.17 -15.29
N SER A 70 -3.78 7.28 -16.51
CA SER A 70 -2.64 6.48 -16.95
C SER A 70 -1.73 7.26 -17.90
N GLU A 71 -0.44 7.02 -17.81
CA GLU A 71 0.55 7.56 -18.73
C GLU A 71 0.41 6.91 -20.12
N GLU A 72 0.39 7.69 -21.19
CA GLU A 72 0.10 7.22 -22.57
C GLU A 72 1.05 6.11 -23.05
N ASN A 73 2.32 6.18 -22.65
CA ASN A 73 3.37 5.23 -23.05
C ASN A 73 3.72 4.20 -21.99
N HIS A 74 2.94 4.10 -20.91
CA HIS A 74 3.25 3.19 -19.82
C HIS A 74 2.86 1.75 -20.17
N ARG A 75 3.82 0.97 -20.66
CA ARG A 75 3.64 -0.42 -21.16
C ARG A 75 3.03 -1.39 -20.14
N PHE A 76 3.01 -1.07 -18.85
CA PHE A 76 2.56 -1.99 -17.79
C PHE A 76 1.14 -1.72 -17.31
N THR A 77 0.69 -0.47 -17.32
CA THR A 77 -0.70 -0.15 -16.98
C THR A 77 -1.63 -0.72 -18.05
N THR A 78 -1.16 -0.73 -19.28
CA THR A 78 -1.98 -1.15 -20.43
C THR A 78 -2.01 -2.66 -20.66
N ARG A 79 -0.93 -3.42 -20.44
CA ARG A 79 -0.86 -4.85 -20.85
C ARG A 79 -1.83 -5.78 -20.12
N HIS A 80 -2.21 -5.47 -18.87
CA HIS A 80 -3.09 -6.34 -18.08
C HIS A 80 -4.54 -5.85 -18.00
N ILE A 81 -4.79 -4.60 -18.35
CA ILE A 81 -6.14 -4.00 -18.26
C ILE A 81 -6.61 -3.33 -19.55
N SER A 82 -5.73 -3.15 -20.56
CA SER A 82 -6.07 -2.51 -21.84
C SER A 82 -7.16 -3.23 -22.63
N ASP A 83 -7.29 -4.52 -22.41
CA ASP A 83 -8.27 -5.36 -23.11
C ASP A 83 -9.64 -5.37 -22.40
N ASN A 84 -9.73 -4.76 -21.22
CA ASN A 84 -10.99 -4.61 -20.51
C ASN A 84 -11.78 -3.44 -21.10
N LYS A 85 -12.86 -3.76 -21.84
CA LYS A 85 -13.73 -2.79 -22.52
C LYS A 85 -14.57 -1.95 -21.55
N ASP A 86 -14.66 -2.36 -20.30
CA ASP A 86 -15.45 -1.71 -19.26
C ASP A 86 -14.67 -0.64 -18.50
N LEU A 87 -13.40 -0.40 -18.87
CA LEU A 87 -12.54 0.61 -18.27
C LEU A 87 -12.32 1.79 -19.21
N ASN A 88 -12.53 2.99 -18.74
CA ASN A 88 -12.18 4.22 -19.43
C ASN A 88 -10.76 4.66 -19.03
N PHE A 89 -9.87 4.90 -20.02
CA PHE A 89 -8.52 5.38 -19.75
C PHE A 89 -8.40 6.87 -20.08
N ILE A 90 -8.06 7.66 -19.07
CA ILE A 90 -7.69 9.06 -19.24
C ILE A 90 -6.17 9.11 -19.36
N LYS A 91 -5.69 9.28 -20.59
CA LYS A 91 -4.27 9.27 -20.89
C LYS A 91 -3.68 10.66 -20.77
N TYR A 92 -2.49 10.76 -20.21
CA TYR A 92 -1.70 11.99 -20.20
C TYR A 92 -0.33 11.73 -20.84
N GLN A 93 0.21 12.76 -21.48
CA GLN A 93 1.53 12.70 -22.10
C GLN A 93 2.59 13.11 -21.08
N THR A 94 3.69 12.36 -21.04
CA THR A 94 4.87 12.79 -20.30
C THR A 94 5.90 13.41 -21.24
N LEU A 95 6.55 14.45 -20.79
CA LEU A 95 7.68 15.07 -21.50
C LEU A 95 8.94 14.20 -21.48
N ARG A 96 8.85 12.96 -21.00
CA ARG A 96 10.00 12.05 -20.91
C ARG A 96 10.43 11.55 -22.29
N LYS A 97 11.70 11.80 -22.58
CA LYS A 97 12.39 11.24 -23.77
C LYS A 97 12.79 9.76 -23.60
N THR A 98 12.61 9.16 -22.42
CA THR A 98 13.03 7.78 -22.15
C THR A 98 11.86 6.95 -21.61
N ASN A 99 11.56 5.83 -22.27
CA ASN A 99 10.58 4.81 -21.88
C ASN A 99 10.98 4.03 -20.60
N GLN A 100 11.90 4.55 -19.80
CA GLN A 100 12.25 3.92 -18.53
C GLN A 100 11.33 4.47 -17.43
N PRO A 101 10.65 3.59 -16.67
CA PRO A 101 9.92 4.01 -15.48
C PRO A 101 10.87 4.78 -14.57
N VAL A 102 10.31 5.75 -13.82
CA VAL A 102 11.07 6.35 -12.71
C VAL A 102 11.33 5.25 -11.70
N MET A 103 12.37 4.48 -11.94
CA MET A 103 12.91 3.60 -10.93
C MET A 103 13.47 4.50 -9.84
N MET A 104 12.88 4.45 -8.66
CA MET A 104 13.58 4.86 -7.45
C MET A 104 14.74 3.88 -7.30
N ASP A 105 15.84 4.19 -7.95
CA ASP A 105 17.10 3.46 -7.80
C ASP A 105 17.68 3.84 -6.44
N ILE A 106 17.01 3.33 -5.39
CA ILE A 106 17.49 3.44 -4.03
C ILE A 106 18.63 2.44 -3.94
N LYS A 107 19.80 2.87 -4.43
CA LYS A 107 21.04 2.13 -4.23
C LYS A 107 21.30 2.09 -2.73
N ASP A 108 21.31 0.89 -2.19
CA ASP A 108 21.73 0.64 -0.80
C ASP A 108 23.27 0.66 -0.76
N ASP A 109 23.84 1.81 -1.14
CA ASP A 109 25.27 2.07 -1.21
C ASP A 109 25.80 2.77 0.06
N GLY A 110 25.06 2.68 1.16
CA GLY A 110 25.38 3.35 2.42
C GLY A 110 25.09 4.85 2.40
N GLN A 111 24.26 5.33 1.47
CA GLN A 111 23.82 6.72 1.44
C GLN A 111 23.07 7.06 2.72
N LEU A 112 23.36 8.25 3.24
CA LEU A 112 22.66 8.80 4.41
C LEU A 112 21.13 8.76 4.16
N PRO A 113 20.34 8.36 5.17
CA PRO A 113 18.86 8.31 5.05
C PRO A 113 18.26 9.58 4.47
N MET A 114 18.85 10.76 4.75
CA MET A 114 18.40 12.06 4.23
C MET A 114 18.45 12.17 2.70
N LYS A 115 19.47 11.61 2.04
CA LYS A 115 19.54 11.64 0.57
C LYS A 115 18.42 10.82 -0.06
N VAL A 116 18.13 9.65 0.49
CA VAL A 116 17.00 8.81 0.04
C VAL A 116 15.67 9.56 0.20
N ILE A 117 15.47 10.25 1.31
CA ILE A 117 14.29 11.06 1.57
C ILE A 117 14.18 12.22 0.56
N GLN A 118 15.29 12.90 0.27
CA GLN A 118 15.35 13.96 -0.75
C GLN A 118 14.98 13.44 -2.14
N ASP A 119 15.51 12.28 -2.53
CA ASP A 119 15.21 11.66 -3.81
C ASP A 119 13.73 11.27 -3.93
N ILE A 120 13.13 10.72 -2.86
CA ILE A 120 11.70 10.39 -2.82
C ILE A 120 10.86 11.64 -3.01
N LYS A 121 11.16 12.74 -2.28
CA LYS A 121 10.47 14.02 -2.39
C LYS A 121 10.55 14.58 -3.81
N SER A 122 11.76 14.76 -4.31
CA SER A 122 12.02 15.34 -5.63
C SER A 122 11.31 14.57 -6.75
N LYS A 123 11.33 13.23 -6.68
CA LYS A 123 10.62 12.39 -7.65
C LYS A 123 9.11 12.46 -7.52
N GLY A 124 8.59 12.56 -6.30
CA GLY A 124 7.15 12.75 -6.07
C GLY A 124 6.65 14.07 -6.66
N GLU A 125 7.40 15.16 -6.45
CA GLU A 125 7.10 16.48 -7.02
C GLU A 125 7.18 16.46 -8.56
N GLU A 126 8.22 15.83 -9.11
CA GLU A 126 8.39 15.69 -10.56
C GLU A 126 7.20 14.95 -11.20
N ILE A 127 6.74 13.88 -10.58
CA ILE A 127 5.60 13.10 -11.08
C ILE A 127 4.32 13.90 -11.02
N MET A 128 4.09 14.60 -9.93
CA MET A 128 2.92 15.47 -9.79
C MET A 128 2.93 16.55 -10.87
N ARG A 129 4.08 17.20 -11.12
CA ARG A 129 4.23 18.19 -12.21
C ARG A 129 3.96 17.56 -13.57
N MET A 130 4.60 16.42 -13.88
CA MET A 130 4.42 15.75 -15.18
C MET A 130 2.96 15.39 -15.45
N ARG A 131 2.26 14.88 -14.44
CA ARG A 131 0.88 14.44 -14.58
C ARG A 131 -0.09 15.60 -14.71
N TYR A 132 -0.03 16.55 -13.80
CA TYR A 132 -1.04 17.59 -13.67
C TYR A 132 -0.69 18.92 -14.33
N SER A 133 0.46 19.03 -15.00
CA SER A 133 0.73 20.14 -15.92
C SER A 133 0.01 20.00 -17.26
N ASP A 134 -0.60 18.84 -17.53
CA ASP A 134 -1.43 18.64 -18.71
C ASP A 134 -2.82 19.27 -18.47
N ALA A 135 -3.03 20.46 -19.06
CA ALA A 135 -4.29 21.19 -18.97
C ALA A 135 -5.48 20.39 -19.54
N GLY A 136 -5.22 19.51 -20.52
CA GLY A 136 -6.22 18.60 -21.10
C GLY A 136 -6.66 17.55 -20.10
N LEU A 137 -5.71 16.95 -19.37
CA LEU A 137 -6.01 16.00 -18.30
C LEU A 137 -6.87 16.67 -17.21
N LEU A 138 -6.44 17.81 -16.68
CA LEU A 138 -7.16 18.52 -15.62
C LEU A 138 -8.58 18.91 -16.04
N LYS A 139 -8.74 19.37 -17.28
CA LYS A 139 -10.05 19.67 -17.85
C LYS A 139 -10.93 18.42 -17.92
N THR A 140 -10.41 17.33 -18.48
CA THR A 140 -11.13 16.06 -18.61
C THR A 140 -11.55 15.50 -17.26
N VAL A 141 -10.67 15.57 -16.26
CA VAL A 141 -10.95 15.10 -14.90
C VAL A 141 -12.00 15.99 -14.23
N ARG A 142 -11.96 17.31 -14.42
CA ARG A 142 -12.93 18.26 -13.86
C ARG A 142 -14.32 18.13 -14.49
N GLU A 143 -14.37 17.96 -15.81
CA GLU A 143 -15.63 17.83 -16.56
C GLU A 143 -16.23 16.41 -16.47
N GLY A 144 -15.46 15.45 -15.97
CA GLY A 144 -15.85 14.05 -15.91
C GLY A 144 -16.97 13.70 -14.94
N ASN A 145 -17.41 14.65 -14.09
CA ASN A 145 -18.49 14.48 -13.11
C ASN A 145 -18.34 13.21 -12.27
N TYR A 146 -17.18 13.04 -11.63
CA TYR A 146 -16.90 11.88 -10.79
C TYR A 146 -17.53 12.02 -9.41
N SER A 147 -18.06 10.90 -8.90
CA SER A 147 -18.65 10.81 -7.56
C SER A 147 -17.63 10.47 -6.48
N LEU A 148 -16.47 9.93 -6.87
CA LEU A 148 -15.44 9.45 -5.96
C LEU A 148 -14.08 9.37 -6.66
N LEU A 149 -13.01 9.74 -5.95
CA LEU A 149 -11.63 9.46 -6.35
C LEU A 149 -11.01 8.41 -5.43
N ILE A 150 -10.45 7.35 -6.01
CA ILE A 150 -9.68 6.32 -5.29
C ILE A 150 -8.21 6.43 -5.68
N TYR A 151 -7.32 6.57 -4.70
CA TYR A 151 -5.90 6.76 -4.96
C TYR A 151 -4.99 5.92 -4.05
N ASN A 152 -3.77 5.65 -4.51
CA ASN A 152 -2.77 4.96 -3.71
C ASN A 152 -2.07 5.93 -2.74
N SER A 153 -1.90 5.52 -1.49
CA SER A 153 -1.28 6.33 -0.42
C SER A 153 0.16 6.76 -0.69
N MET A 154 0.85 6.11 -1.61
CA MET A 154 2.20 6.50 -2.03
C MET A 154 2.20 7.69 -3.00
N ASP A 155 1.04 8.08 -3.51
CA ASP A 155 0.87 9.25 -4.37
C ASP A 155 0.49 10.48 -3.53
N TYR A 156 1.48 11.16 -3.01
CA TYR A 156 1.29 12.31 -2.11
C TYR A 156 0.56 13.50 -2.75
N GLY A 157 0.64 13.64 -4.08
CA GLY A 157 0.02 14.75 -4.80
C GLY A 157 -1.49 14.62 -4.96
N THR A 158 -2.03 13.40 -4.90
CA THR A 158 -3.45 13.17 -5.22
C THR A 158 -4.41 13.72 -4.18
N ALA A 159 -3.99 13.87 -2.91
CA ALA A 159 -4.80 14.56 -1.90
C ALA A 159 -5.15 16.00 -2.31
N ALA A 160 -4.22 16.71 -2.96
CA ALA A 160 -4.48 18.04 -3.51
C ALA A 160 -5.51 18.00 -4.66
N VAL A 161 -5.50 16.94 -5.46
CA VAL A 161 -6.49 16.76 -6.56
C VAL A 161 -7.88 16.48 -6.00
N CYS A 162 -8.00 15.77 -4.89
CA CYS A 162 -9.27 15.57 -4.20
C CYS A 162 -9.92 16.90 -3.83
N GLN A 163 -9.16 17.81 -3.24
CA GLN A 163 -9.65 19.13 -2.88
C GLN A 163 -9.97 19.99 -4.11
N PHE A 164 -9.14 19.90 -5.15
CA PHE A 164 -9.40 20.60 -6.42
C PHE A 164 -10.71 20.18 -7.09
N LEU A 165 -11.07 18.91 -6.98
CA LEU A 165 -12.30 18.35 -7.56
C LEU A 165 -13.51 18.52 -6.65
N ASP A 166 -13.31 18.80 -5.37
CA ASP A 166 -14.36 18.87 -4.33
C ASP A 166 -15.23 17.61 -4.29
N ILE A 167 -14.59 16.45 -4.39
CA ILE A 167 -15.24 15.13 -4.32
C ILE A 167 -14.67 14.29 -3.19
N PRO A 168 -15.47 13.35 -2.64
CA PRO A 168 -14.96 12.42 -1.63
C PRO A 168 -13.83 11.55 -2.20
N CYS A 169 -12.88 11.21 -1.33
CA CYS A 169 -11.72 10.42 -1.71
C CYS A 169 -11.52 9.21 -0.80
N ILE A 170 -11.09 8.10 -1.38
CA ILE A 170 -10.66 6.91 -0.64
C ILE A 170 -9.17 6.69 -0.91
N GLN A 171 -8.40 6.60 0.17
CA GLN A 171 -7.00 6.23 0.10
C GLN A 171 -6.82 4.71 0.18
N VAL A 172 -5.96 4.14 -0.66
CA VAL A 172 -5.58 2.72 -0.61
C VAL A 172 -4.14 2.59 -0.12
N ILE A 173 -3.97 1.99 1.05
CA ILE A 173 -2.68 1.79 1.70
C ILE A 173 -2.20 0.37 1.39
N THR A 174 -1.28 0.23 0.47
CA THR A 174 -0.78 -1.05 -0.04
C THR A 174 0.53 -1.51 0.61
N SER A 175 1.13 -0.71 1.50
CA SER A 175 2.38 -1.03 2.20
C SER A 175 2.17 -1.65 3.59
N GLY A 176 0.93 -2.03 3.93
CA GLY A 176 0.58 -2.64 5.21
C GLY A 176 0.33 -1.64 6.34
N MET A 177 -0.06 -2.18 7.51
CA MET A 177 -0.49 -1.37 8.65
C MET A 177 0.60 -0.46 9.22
N GLY A 178 1.84 -0.90 9.23
CA GLY A 178 2.96 -0.12 9.75
C GLY A 178 3.31 1.13 8.94
N SER A 179 2.69 1.32 7.77
CA SER A 179 2.82 2.52 6.92
C SER A 179 1.63 3.46 7.03
N VAL A 180 0.63 3.12 7.84
CA VAL A 180 -0.54 3.97 8.06
C VAL A 180 -0.09 5.25 8.75
N HIS A 181 -0.33 6.36 8.07
CA HIS A 181 -0.08 7.68 8.63
C HIS A 181 -1.40 8.28 9.10
N ASN A 182 -1.63 8.22 10.40
CA ASN A 182 -2.68 8.98 11.04
C ASN A 182 -2.10 9.63 12.30
N PRO A 183 -1.70 10.90 12.21
CA PRO A 183 -1.08 11.62 13.32
C PRO A 183 -2.03 11.77 14.53
N TYR A 184 -3.33 11.54 14.33
CA TYR A 184 -4.34 11.71 15.38
C TYR A 184 -4.75 10.39 16.06
N SER A 185 -4.16 9.25 15.67
CA SER A 185 -4.48 7.94 16.25
C SER A 185 -3.39 7.42 17.19
N LEU A 186 -3.59 7.65 18.48
CA LEU A 186 -2.79 7.01 19.53
C LEU A 186 -2.88 5.48 19.50
N GLU A 187 -4.01 4.95 19.07
CA GLU A 187 -4.24 3.51 18.98
C GLU A 187 -3.25 2.85 18.01
N LEU A 188 -3.00 3.48 16.86
CA LEU A 188 -2.01 2.99 15.91
C LEU A 188 -0.58 3.02 16.47
N VAL A 189 -0.18 4.14 17.08
CA VAL A 189 1.18 4.29 17.63
C VAL A 189 1.46 3.26 18.72
N ASN A 190 0.44 2.92 19.53
CA ASN A 190 0.56 2.01 20.65
C ASN A 190 0.37 0.52 20.29
N SER A 191 -0.33 0.22 19.19
CA SER A 191 -0.70 -1.16 18.84
C SER A 191 0.00 -1.69 17.57
N VAL A 192 0.47 -0.79 16.70
CA VAL A 192 1.06 -1.18 15.41
C VAL A 192 2.53 -0.79 15.34
N PRO A 193 3.45 -1.75 15.18
CA PRO A 193 4.85 -1.44 14.91
C PRO A 193 5.01 -0.67 13.60
N TYR A 194 5.74 0.45 13.64
CA TYR A 194 6.08 1.20 12.45
C TYR A 194 6.89 0.34 11.47
N MET A 195 6.65 0.48 10.18
CA MET A 195 7.19 -0.43 9.15
C MET A 195 8.72 -0.51 9.11
N LEU A 196 9.42 0.53 9.54
CA LEU A 196 10.89 0.57 9.59
C LEU A 196 11.46 0.22 10.97
N SER A 197 10.63 -0.02 12.00
CA SER A 197 11.10 -0.32 13.35
C SER A 197 11.68 -1.73 13.47
N GLU A 198 11.40 -2.60 12.51
CA GLU A 198 11.74 -4.03 12.54
C GLU A 198 11.14 -4.79 13.74
N TYR A 199 10.17 -4.22 14.45
CA TYR A 199 9.47 -4.87 15.55
C TYR A 199 8.30 -5.69 15.04
N THR A 200 8.00 -6.78 15.75
CA THR A 200 6.81 -7.61 15.52
C THR A 200 5.76 -7.42 16.62
N ASP A 201 6.17 -6.80 17.73
CA ASP A 201 5.32 -6.50 18.89
C ASP A 201 5.82 -5.23 19.59
N LEU A 202 4.99 -4.66 20.46
CA LEU A 202 5.28 -3.48 21.29
C LEU A 202 5.19 -3.79 22.79
N ASN A 203 5.50 -5.02 23.20
CA ASN A 203 5.32 -5.48 24.58
C ASN A 203 6.26 -4.83 25.58
N SER A 204 7.40 -4.26 25.16
CA SER A 204 8.35 -3.57 26.04
C SER A 204 8.26 -2.05 25.91
N LEU A 205 8.54 -1.34 27.01
CA LEU A 205 8.57 0.11 27.02
C LEU A 205 9.57 0.69 26.02
N SER A 206 10.77 0.10 25.92
CA SER A 206 11.79 0.54 24.96
C SER A 206 11.31 0.44 23.50
N LYS A 207 10.60 -0.64 23.15
CA LYS A 207 10.02 -0.77 21.81
C LYS A 207 8.94 0.29 21.56
N ARG A 208 8.07 0.58 22.55
CA ARG A 208 7.06 1.64 22.41
C ARG A 208 7.68 3.02 22.25
N ILE A 209 8.72 3.34 23.02
CA ILE A 209 9.44 4.61 22.87
C ILE A 209 10.00 4.75 21.45
N VAL A 210 10.75 3.77 20.99
CA VAL A 210 11.35 3.79 19.65
C VAL A 210 10.27 3.85 18.57
N ASN A 211 9.18 3.09 18.72
CA ASN A 211 8.06 3.11 17.78
C ASN A 211 7.41 4.50 17.72
N THR A 212 7.18 5.13 18.87
CA THR A 212 6.64 6.51 18.95
C THR A 212 7.57 7.50 18.25
N LEU A 213 8.88 7.37 18.44
CA LEU A 213 9.87 8.23 17.77
C LEU A 213 9.83 8.05 16.23
N PHE A 214 9.65 6.84 15.72
CA PHE A 214 9.47 6.60 14.29
C PHE A 214 8.21 7.29 13.75
N TYR A 215 7.06 7.14 14.43
CA TYR A 215 5.82 7.81 14.02
C TYR A 215 5.93 9.33 14.06
N LEU A 216 6.54 9.89 15.12
CA LEU A 216 6.79 11.33 15.22
C LEU A 216 7.73 11.81 14.11
N SER A 217 8.81 11.09 13.85
CA SER A 217 9.75 11.44 12.79
C SER A 217 9.07 11.42 11.42
N ASP A 218 8.26 10.40 11.12
CA ASP A 218 7.49 10.31 9.87
C ASP A 218 6.50 11.48 9.76
N HIS A 219 5.79 11.78 10.84
CA HIS A 219 4.87 12.91 10.91
C HIS A 219 5.57 14.25 10.60
N TYR A 220 6.68 14.54 11.28
CA TYR A 220 7.42 15.77 11.03
C TYR A 220 8.02 15.82 9.63
N MET A 221 8.53 14.70 9.15
CA MET A 221 9.06 14.62 7.78
C MET A 221 7.98 14.93 6.74
N ARG A 222 6.80 14.35 6.88
CA ARG A 222 5.68 14.65 5.96
C ARG A 222 5.27 16.10 6.05
N THR A 223 5.04 16.61 7.26
CA THR A 223 4.52 17.96 7.50
C THR A 223 5.49 19.07 7.08
N LEU A 224 6.76 18.95 7.49
CA LEU A 224 7.72 20.04 7.31
C LEU A 224 8.52 19.92 6.01
N TYR A 225 8.54 18.73 5.40
CA TYR A 225 9.41 18.50 4.27
C TYR A 225 8.67 18.08 3.00
N PHE A 226 7.73 17.11 3.07
CA PHE A 226 7.03 16.64 1.87
C PHE A 226 5.88 17.56 1.45
N TYR A 227 4.96 17.88 2.37
CA TYR A 227 3.75 18.63 2.01
C TYR A 227 4.01 20.04 1.49
N PRO A 228 4.96 20.83 2.01
CA PRO A 228 5.27 22.13 1.41
C PRO A 228 5.66 22.04 -0.05
N GLY A 229 6.37 20.96 -0.44
CA GLY A 229 6.70 20.71 -1.84
C GLY A 229 5.49 20.39 -2.69
N VAL A 230 4.59 19.53 -2.21
CA VAL A 230 3.32 19.19 -2.90
C VAL A 230 2.51 20.43 -3.20
N VAL A 231 2.39 21.36 -2.25
CA VAL A 231 1.61 22.59 -2.45
C VAL A 231 2.32 23.58 -3.33
N SER A 232 3.63 23.72 -3.19
CA SER A 232 4.37 24.54 -4.16
C SER A 232 4.09 24.06 -5.58
N VAL A 233 4.15 22.74 -5.81
CA VAL A 233 3.83 22.15 -7.11
C VAL A 233 2.37 22.39 -7.50
N ALA A 234 1.41 22.16 -6.60
CA ALA A 234 -0.02 22.34 -6.87
C ALA A 234 -0.35 23.79 -7.26
N ARG A 235 0.32 24.76 -6.61
CA ARG A 235 0.24 26.19 -6.95
C ARG A 235 0.81 26.47 -8.33
N ASP A 236 2.02 25.97 -8.60
CA ASP A 236 2.71 26.22 -9.87
C ASP A 236 1.95 25.67 -11.09
N ILE A 237 1.22 24.56 -10.91
CA ILE A 237 0.41 23.93 -11.97
C ILE A 237 -1.05 24.42 -11.99
N GLY A 238 -1.43 25.36 -11.12
CA GLY A 238 -2.75 25.99 -11.10
C GLY A 238 -3.87 25.13 -10.50
N LEU A 239 -3.57 24.13 -9.67
CA LEU A 239 -4.59 23.41 -8.90
C LEU A 239 -5.22 24.28 -7.81
N PHE A 240 -4.46 25.23 -7.25
CA PHE A 240 -4.93 26.18 -6.24
C PHE A 240 -4.61 27.61 -6.69
N ASP A 241 -5.51 28.54 -6.39
CA ASP A 241 -5.17 29.96 -6.46
C ASP A 241 -4.21 30.36 -5.32
N HIS A 242 -3.58 31.54 -5.45
CA HIS A 242 -2.61 31.99 -4.47
C HIS A 242 -3.21 32.18 -3.07
N ASN A 243 -4.48 32.62 -2.98
CA ASN A 243 -5.14 32.90 -1.71
C ASN A 243 -5.54 31.59 -1.00
N THR A 244 -6.01 30.61 -1.74
CA THR A 244 -6.40 29.28 -1.21
C THR A 244 -5.17 28.52 -0.72
N ALA A 245 -4.04 28.60 -1.43
CA ALA A 245 -2.82 27.90 -1.07
C ALA A 245 -2.20 28.35 0.27
N ASP A 246 -2.35 29.63 0.63
CA ASP A 246 -1.80 30.15 1.88
C ASP A 246 -2.67 29.79 3.11
N SER A 247 -3.94 29.44 2.91
CA SER A 247 -4.88 29.03 3.96
C SER A 247 -4.93 27.53 4.21
N ILE A 248 -4.31 26.71 3.34
CA ILE A 248 -4.34 25.25 3.48
C ILE A 248 -3.40 24.80 4.61
N ASP A 249 -4.00 24.28 5.68
CA ASP A 249 -3.28 23.50 6.67
C ASP A 249 -3.01 22.08 6.12
N TYR A 250 -1.75 21.83 5.80
CA TYR A 250 -1.31 20.57 5.21
C TYR A 250 -1.51 19.34 6.08
N LEU A 251 -1.47 19.50 7.37
CA LEU A 251 -1.77 18.43 8.32
C LEU A 251 -3.21 18.00 8.20
N THR A 252 -4.09 18.98 8.14
CA THR A 252 -5.51 18.79 7.95
C THR A 252 -5.80 18.16 6.60
N MET A 253 -5.16 18.66 5.54
CA MET A 253 -5.35 18.14 4.17
C MET A 253 -5.01 16.64 4.06
N ALA A 254 -3.86 16.22 4.54
CA ALA A 254 -3.43 14.84 4.39
C ALA A 254 -4.19 13.84 5.28
N ALA A 255 -4.68 14.31 6.44
CA ALA A 255 -5.39 13.49 7.42
C ALA A 255 -6.92 13.48 7.20
N GLU A 256 -7.48 14.55 6.66
CA GLU A 256 -8.94 14.75 6.53
C GLU A 256 -9.44 14.58 5.10
N THR A 257 -8.57 14.70 4.08
CA THR A 257 -8.98 14.55 2.68
C THR A 257 -9.61 13.17 2.39
N PRO A 258 -9.03 12.02 2.80
CA PRO A 258 -9.71 10.75 2.56
C PRO A 258 -10.85 10.55 3.57
N VAL A 259 -12.07 10.39 3.08
CA VAL A 259 -13.24 10.02 3.91
C VAL A 259 -13.08 8.63 4.52
N SER A 260 -12.32 7.75 3.85
CA SER A 260 -11.98 6.42 4.35
C SER A 260 -10.64 5.94 3.76
N SER A 261 -10.01 4.99 4.45
CA SER A 261 -8.76 4.35 4.00
C SER A 261 -8.91 2.84 3.95
N LEU A 262 -8.66 2.24 2.78
CA LEU A 262 -8.59 0.80 2.58
C LEU A 262 -7.16 0.33 2.82
N ILE A 263 -6.94 -0.58 3.78
CA ILE A 263 -5.60 -1.06 4.12
C ILE A 263 -5.42 -2.51 3.68
N TYR A 264 -4.47 -2.72 2.79
CA TYR A 264 -4.03 -4.06 2.40
C TYR A 264 -3.03 -4.59 3.43
N THR A 265 -3.50 -5.47 4.31
CA THR A 265 -2.76 -5.94 5.49
C THR A 265 -2.30 -7.39 5.36
N ASN A 266 -1.31 -7.78 6.17
CA ASN A 266 -0.98 -9.18 6.48
C ASN A 266 -1.85 -9.65 7.66
N ASN A 267 -3.12 -9.92 7.40
CA ASN A 267 -4.13 -10.13 8.45
C ASN A 267 -3.74 -11.16 9.52
N ALA A 268 -3.03 -12.23 9.19
CA ALA A 268 -2.60 -13.22 10.17
C ALA A 268 -1.66 -12.63 11.25
N ALA A 269 -0.81 -11.67 10.86
CA ALA A 269 0.12 -11.01 11.79
C ALA A 269 -0.51 -9.76 12.47
N ASP A 270 -1.45 -9.11 11.79
CA ASP A 270 -2.00 -7.80 12.18
C ASP A 270 -3.49 -7.88 12.61
N CYS A 271 -4.04 -9.09 12.74
CA CYS A 271 -5.46 -9.37 12.98
C CYS A 271 -6.02 -8.66 14.21
N HIS A 272 -5.24 -8.61 15.28
CA HIS A 272 -5.68 -8.07 16.57
C HIS A 272 -5.38 -6.58 16.76
N ALA A 273 -4.75 -5.94 15.76
CA ALA A 273 -4.47 -4.52 15.87
C ALA A 273 -5.76 -3.70 15.75
N THR A 274 -5.97 -2.77 16.68
CA THR A 274 -7.11 -1.85 16.66
C THR A 274 -6.89 -0.79 15.60
N LEU A 275 -7.90 -0.55 14.76
CA LEU A 275 -7.89 0.51 13.77
C LEU A 275 -8.97 1.55 14.07
N PRO A 276 -8.72 2.84 13.80
CA PRO A 276 -9.77 3.85 13.78
C PRO A 276 -10.87 3.48 12.78
N SER A 277 -12.10 3.93 13.02
CA SER A 277 -13.28 3.58 12.22
C SER A 277 -13.19 3.96 10.74
N SER A 278 -12.38 4.96 10.40
CA SER A 278 -12.12 5.38 9.02
C SER A 278 -11.17 4.45 8.25
N TYR A 279 -10.62 3.43 8.90
CA TYR A 279 -9.69 2.47 8.28
C TYR A 279 -10.33 1.11 8.16
N VAL A 280 -10.40 0.60 6.95
CA VAL A 280 -11.01 -0.69 6.63
C VAL A 280 -9.95 -1.66 6.11
N ARG A 281 -9.85 -2.83 6.75
CA ARG A 281 -8.95 -3.89 6.27
C ARG A 281 -9.50 -4.54 5.02
N ILE A 282 -8.63 -4.73 4.04
CA ILE A 282 -8.92 -5.41 2.77
C ILE A 282 -7.83 -6.42 2.41
N GLY A 283 -7.14 -6.97 3.41
CA GLY A 283 -6.12 -7.97 3.18
C GLY A 283 -6.70 -9.22 2.51
N GLY A 284 -6.02 -9.72 1.49
CA GLY A 284 -6.51 -10.85 0.70
C GLY A 284 -7.57 -10.52 -0.35
N ALA A 285 -7.99 -9.25 -0.46
CA ALA A 285 -8.86 -8.84 -1.55
C ALA A 285 -8.24 -9.17 -2.91
N LEU A 286 -9.07 -9.66 -3.83
CA LEU A 286 -8.71 -9.96 -5.22
C LEU A 286 -7.69 -11.11 -5.39
N LEU A 287 -7.42 -11.91 -4.34
CA LEU A 287 -6.55 -13.09 -4.42
C LEU A 287 -7.29 -14.38 -4.80
N SER A 288 -8.60 -14.35 -4.92
CA SER A 288 -9.42 -15.54 -5.23
C SER A 288 -9.26 -16.03 -6.66
N ASN A 289 -8.89 -15.16 -7.60
CA ASN A 289 -8.64 -15.57 -9.00
C ASN A 289 -7.26 -16.21 -9.13
N THR A 290 -7.25 -17.52 -9.32
CA THR A 290 -6.04 -18.36 -9.37
C THR A 290 -5.90 -19.12 -10.69
N THR A 291 -6.53 -18.66 -11.75
CA THR A 291 -6.45 -19.29 -13.07
C THR A 291 -5.04 -19.16 -13.63
N LEU A 292 -4.44 -20.30 -14.04
CA LEU A 292 -3.13 -20.36 -14.66
C LEU A 292 -3.25 -20.43 -16.19
N GLU A 293 -2.37 -19.72 -16.87
CA GLU A 293 -2.15 -19.92 -18.31
C GLU A 293 -1.64 -21.34 -18.58
N ARG A 294 -1.99 -21.88 -19.74
CA ARG A 294 -1.66 -23.26 -20.13
C ARG A 294 -0.18 -23.62 -19.98
N GLN A 295 0.72 -22.70 -20.27
CA GLN A 295 2.16 -22.92 -20.12
C GLN A 295 2.56 -23.19 -18.68
N PHE A 296 2.07 -22.38 -17.73
CA PHE A 296 2.35 -22.56 -16.31
C PHE A 296 1.66 -23.82 -15.76
N GLN A 297 0.39 -24.02 -16.12
CA GLN A 297 -0.34 -25.23 -15.72
C GLN A 297 0.40 -26.50 -16.11
N THR A 298 0.91 -26.59 -17.35
CA THR A 298 1.67 -27.75 -17.83
C THR A 298 2.95 -27.99 -17.03
N ILE A 299 3.68 -26.94 -16.66
CA ILE A 299 4.89 -27.07 -15.86
C ILE A 299 4.53 -27.52 -14.44
N MET A 300 3.50 -26.90 -13.83
CA MET A 300 3.06 -27.24 -12.48
C MET A 300 2.63 -28.69 -12.38
N ASP A 301 1.83 -29.19 -13.31
CA ASP A 301 1.30 -30.57 -13.32
C ASP A 301 2.39 -31.62 -13.51
N ARG A 302 3.45 -31.30 -14.26
CA ARG A 302 4.60 -32.21 -14.49
C ARG A 302 5.62 -32.22 -13.35
N SER A 303 5.54 -31.28 -12.42
CA SER A 303 6.52 -31.13 -11.34
C SER A 303 6.19 -32.06 -10.16
N ILE A 304 6.54 -33.34 -10.28
CA ILE A 304 6.22 -34.38 -9.30
C ILE A 304 6.89 -34.12 -7.95
N ASP A 305 8.14 -33.63 -7.96
CA ASP A 305 8.88 -33.30 -6.73
C ASP A 305 8.46 -31.96 -6.10
N GLY A 306 7.48 -31.28 -6.71
CA GLY A 306 7.00 -29.97 -6.28
C GLY A 306 7.72 -28.80 -6.91
N VAL A 307 7.19 -27.61 -6.65
CA VAL A 307 7.63 -26.35 -7.27
C VAL A 307 8.09 -25.35 -6.22
N ILE A 308 9.21 -24.71 -6.50
CA ILE A 308 9.72 -23.55 -5.79
C ILE A 308 9.51 -22.31 -6.67
N VAL A 309 8.73 -21.38 -6.17
CA VAL A 309 8.52 -20.07 -6.83
C VAL A 309 9.59 -19.10 -6.33
N VAL A 310 10.27 -18.41 -7.24
CA VAL A 310 11.31 -17.43 -6.91
C VAL A 310 10.93 -16.06 -7.49
N ALA A 311 10.65 -15.10 -6.61
CA ALA A 311 10.19 -13.77 -7.00
C ALA A 311 10.69 -12.69 -6.05
N PHE A 312 11.51 -11.78 -6.57
CA PHE A 312 12.08 -10.65 -5.81
C PHE A 312 11.36 -9.33 -6.08
N GLY A 313 10.24 -9.37 -6.77
CA GLY A 313 9.48 -8.19 -7.18
C GLY A 313 10.20 -7.35 -8.24
N ARG A 314 9.45 -6.50 -8.91
CA ARG A 314 10.01 -5.65 -9.98
C ARG A 314 10.87 -4.51 -9.45
N GLY A 315 10.65 -4.08 -8.20
CA GLY A 315 11.41 -3.02 -7.54
C GLY A 315 12.66 -3.49 -6.79
N ALA A 316 12.99 -4.78 -6.80
CA ALA A 316 14.13 -5.32 -6.03
C ALA A 316 15.52 -4.95 -6.60
N GLY A 317 15.55 -4.31 -7.76
CA GLY A 317 16.79 -4.02 -8.46
C GLY A 317 17.37 -5.25 -9.16
N THR A 318 18.50 -5.05 -9.80
CA THR A 318 19.23 -6.12 -10.48
C THR A 318 20.27 -6.73 -9.52
N PHE A 319 20.26 -8.04 -9.38
CA PHE A 319 21.34 -8.73 -8.69
C PHE A 319 22.61 -8.66 -9.54
N ASN A 320 23.74 -8.53 -8.87
CA ASN A 320 25.03 -8.63 -9.56
C ASN A 320 25.27 -10.06 -10.08
N GLN A 321 26.15 -10.19 -11.07
CA GLN A 321 26.45 -11.47 -11.71
C GLN A 321 26.93 -12.55 -10.74
N HIS A 322 27.66 -12.16 -9.69
CA HIS A 322 28.13 -13.12 -8.68
C HIS A 322 26.97 -13.75 -7.92
N THR A 323 26.04 -12.95 -7.42
CA THR A 323 24.83 -13.41 -6.72
C THR A 323 23.98 -14.32 -7.61
N LEU A 324 23.79 -13.96 -8.88
CA LEU A 324 23.03 -14.77 -9.85
C LEU A 324 23.68 -16.15 -10.07
N ARG A 325 25.01 -16.21 -10.21
CA ARG A 325 25.72 -17.50 -10.33
C ARG A 325 25.56 -18.39 -9.09
N LEU A 326 25.59 -17.79 -7.91
CA LEU A 326 25.38 -18.54 -6.66
C LEU A 326 23.96 -19.10 -6.57
N MET A 327 22.93 -18.32 -6.99
CA MET A 327 21.54 -18.74 -7.02
C MET A 327 21.32 -19.88 -8.03
N ILE A 328 21.81 -19.73 -9.27
CA ILE A 328 21.74 -20.77 -10.30
C ILE A 328 22.38 -22.07 -9.80
N LYS A 329 23.57 -21.97 -9.20
CA LYS A 329 24.28 -23.14 -8.64
C LYS A 329 23.51 -23.81 -7.51
N ALA A 330 22.81 -23.05 -6.68
CA ALA A 330 22.01 -23.61 -5.58
C ALA A 330 20.74 -24.27 -6.11
N PHE A 331 20.00 -23.58 -6.98
CA PHE A 331 18.75 -24.07 -7.56
C PHE A 331 18.96 -25.32 -8.42
N GLY A 332 20.04 -25.38 -9.21
CA GLY A 332 20.37 -26.54 -10.03
C GLY A 332 20.69 -27.84 -9.26
N LYS A 333 20.94 -27.74 -7.94
CA LYS A 333 21.11 -28.92 -7.07
C LYS A 333 19.83 -29.48 -6.50
N LEU A 334 18.72 -28.78 -6.70
CA LEU A 334 17.42 -29.21 -6.18
C LEU A 334 16.75 -30.20 -7.14
N ASN A 335 16.00 -31.16 -6.60
CA ASN A 335 15.15 -32.03 -7.40
C ASN A 335 13.88 -31.31 -7.86
N HIS A 336 13.50 -30.25 -7.14
CA HIS A 336 12.29 -29.46 -7.39
C HIS A 336 12.39 -28.63 -8.67
N THR A 337 11.28 -28.40 -9.31
CA THR A 337 11.15 -27.41 -10.37
C THR A 337 11.22 -26.01 -9.77
N VAL A 338 12.03 -25.13 -10.35
CA VAL A 338 12.19 -23.76 -9.92
C VAL A 338 11.59 -22.83 -10.99
N LEU A 339 10.55 -22.07 -10.65
CA LEU A 339 9.98 -21.03 -11.50
C LEU A 339 10.48 -19.67 -11.01
N TRP A 340 11.33 -19.03 -11.79
CA TRP A 340 12.00 -17.82 -11.38
C TRP A 340 11.64 -16.61 -12.25
N SER A 341 11.03 -15.59 -11.62
CA SER A 341 10.79 -14.28 -12.24
C SER A 341 12.05 -13.42 -12.14
N ILE A 342 12.69 -13.13 -13.25
CA ILE A 342 13.95 -12.37 -13.34
C ILE A 342 13.78 -10.97 -13.93
N GLY A 343 12.59 -10.63 -14.44
CA GLY A 343 12.28 -9.31 -14.98
C GLY A 343 13.22 -8.87 -16.09
N SER A 344 13.68 -7.63 -16.06
CA SER A 344 14.56 -7.04 -17.07
C SER A 344 15.94 -7.70 -17.21
N GLN A 345 16.29 -8.65 -16.35
CA GLN A 345 17.57 -9.38 -16.42
C GLN A 345 17.55 -10.55 -17.41
N MET A 346 16.43 -10.83 -18.07
CA MET A 346 16.27 -11.98 -18.99
C MET A 346 17.35 -12.01 -20.08
N GLU A 347 17.67 -10.88 -20.68
CA GLU A 347 18.68 -10.80 -21.74
C GLU A 347 20.09 -11.15 -21.22
N VAL A 348 20.41 -10.67 -20.01
CA VAL A 348 21.68 -10.98 -19.35
C VAL A 348 21.83 -12.48 -19.08
N PHE A 349 20.71 -13.15 -18.77
CA PHE A 349 20.71 -14.59 -18.49
C PHE A 349 20.93 -15.44 -19.74
N LYS A 350 20.30 -15.10 -20.88
CA LYS A 350 20.31 -15.91 -22.11
C LYS A 350 21.73 -16.17 -22.63
N ASP A 351 22.60 -15.17 -22.55
CA ASP A 351 23.92 -15.21 -23.16
C ASP A 351 25.06 -15.49 -22.18
N THR A 352 24.79 -15.43 -20.87
CA THR A 352 25.84 -15.45 -19.84
C THR A 352 25.87 -16.73 -19.00
N TYR A 353 24.73 -17.44 -18.88
CA TYR A 353 24.61 -18.56 -17.95
C TYR A 353 24.05 -19.83 -18.57
N THR A 354 24.64 -20.97 -18.19
CA THR A 354 24.03 -22.29 -18.44
C THR A 354 22.96 -22.53 -17.37
N ILE A 355 21.70 -22.57 -17.79
CA ILE A 355 20.56 -22.75 -16.90
C ILE A 355 20.31 -24.25 -16.65
N PRO A 356 20.24 -24.71 -15.40
CA PRO A 356 19.92 -26.09 -15.07
C PRO A 356 18.54 -26.51 -15.61
N PRO A 357 18.34 -27.79 -15.97
CA PRO A 357 17.10 -28.24 -16.62
C PRO A 357 15.86 -28.14 -15.74
N ASN A 358 16.01 -28.05 -14.42
CA ASN A 358 14.94 -27.88 -13.46
C ASN A 358 14.59 -26.40 -13.20
N VAL A 359 15.30 -25.43 -13.78
CA VAL A 359 15.11 -23.99 -13.57
C VAL A 359 14.49 -23.35 -14.80
N TYR A 360 13.31 -22.77 -14.65
CA TYR A 360 12.58 -22.06 -15.69
C TYR A 360 12.61 -20.56 -15.38
N LEU A 361 13.06 -19.77 -16.34
CA LEU A 361 13.18 -18.32 -16.22
C LEU A 361 12.06 -17.62 -16.98
N PHE A 362 11.47 -16.61 -16.34
CA PHE A 362 10.40 -15.79 -16.91
C PHE A 362 10.65 -14.31 -16.62
N ASP A 363 10.24 -13.43 -17.53
CA ASP A 363 10.20 -11.99 -17.27
C ASP A 363 9.23 -11.68 -16.12
N SER A 364 8.08 -12.34 -16.14
CA SER A 364 7.03 -12.20 -15.13
C SER A 364 6.28 -13.52 -14.97
N ILE A 365 5.81 -13.78 -13.76
CA ILE A 365 5.04 -14.97 -13.42
C ILE A 365 3.72 -14.57 -12.76
N PRO A 366 2.63 -15.33 -12.93
CA PRO A 366 1.37 -15.13 -12.21
C PRO A 366 1.49 -15.67 -10.77
N GLN A 367 2.24 -14.94 -9.91
CA GLN A 367 2.67 -15.40 -8.58
C GLN A 367 1.49 -15.90 -7.74
N ASN A 368 0.40 -15.11 -7.66
CA ASN A 368 -0.79 -15.50 -6.89
C ASN A 368 -1.35 -16.86 -7.31
N ALA A 369 -1.51 -17.09 -8.61
CA ALA A 369 -2.04 -18.35 -9.13
C ALA A 369 -1.07 -19.52 -8.95
N LEU A 370 0.25 -19.28 -9.09
CA LEU A 370 1.27 -20.28 -8.82
C LEU A 370 1.30 -20.70 -7.34
N LEU A 371 1.15 -19.74 -6.42
CA LEU A 371 1.11 -20.04 -4.99
C LEU A 371 -0.16 -20.79 -4.57
N ALA A 372 -1.26 -20.61 -5.28
CA ALA A 372 -2.49 -21.35 -5.07
C ALA A 372 -2.41 -22.83 -5.51
N HIS A 373 -1.46 -23.16 -6.39
CA HIS A 373 -1.36 -24.52 -6.92
C HIS A 373 -0.82 -25.50 -5.85
N PRO A 374 -1.41 -26.71 -5.70
CA PRO A 374 -1.02 -27.66 -4.66
C PRO A 374 0.44 -28.11 -4.73
N ASN A 375 1.06 -28.12 -5.92
CA ASN A 375 2.45 -28.49 -6.10
C ASN A 375 3.44 -27.39 -5.66
N THR A 376 2.98 -26.18 -5.28
CA THR A 376 3.87 -25.14 -4.76
C THR A 376 4.22 -25.41 -3.30
N GLN A 377 5.51 -25.63 -3.05
CA GLN A 377 6.03 -25.98 -1.74
C GLN A 377 6.76 -24.86 -1.03
N LEU A 378 7.33 -23.90 -1.77
CA LEU A 378 8.14 -22.82 -1.21
C LEU A 378 8.07 -21.56 -2.09
N LEU A 379 8.04 -20.39 -1.45
CA LEU A 379 8.30 -19.12 -2.08
C LEU A 379 9.63 -18.54 -1.59
N VAL A 380 10.57 -18.28 -2.50
CA VAL A 380 11.79 -17.50 -2.22
C VAL A 380 11.53 -16.05 -2.64
N THR A 381 11.58 -15.12 -1.68
CA THR A 381 11.11 -13.76 -1.94
C THR A 381 11.86 -12.71 -1.12
N HIS A 382 11.88 -11.46 -1.65
CA HIS A 382 12.35 -10.28 -0.92
C HIS A 382 11.42 -9.85 0.23
N SER A 383 10.29 -10.52 0.43
CA SER A 383 9.29 -10.24 1.49
C SER A 383 8.60 -8.87 1.37
N GLY A 384 8.34 -8.41 0.15
CA GLY A 384 7.46 -7.26 -0.07
C GLY A 384 6.01 -7.56 0.33
N GLN A 385 5.22 -6.53 0.63
CA GLN A 385 3.85 -6.67 1.16
C GLN A 385 2.97 -7.60 0.33
N GLY A 386 2.95 -7.48 -1.00
CA GLY A 386 2.14 -8.34 -1.87
C GLY A 386 2.52 -9.81 -1.76
N SER A 387 3.82 -10.13 -1.96
CA SER A 387 4.31 -11.50 -1.90
C SER A 387 4.10 -12.15 -0.53
N THR A 388 4.23 -11.39 0.55
CA THR A 388 3.97 -11.90 1.91
C THR A 388 2.49 -12.20 2.13
N THR A 389 1.61 -11.32 1.67
CA THR A 389 0.17 -11.51 1.75
C THR A 389 -0.30 -12.73 0.95
N GLU A 390 0.19 -12.87 -0.29
CA GLU A 390 -0.11 -14.04 -1.14
C GLU A 390 0.38 -15.35 -0.50
N ALA A 391 1.62 -15.37 0.04
CA ALA A 391 2.17 -16.56 0.69
C ALA A 391 1.36 -16.98 1.92
N ILE A 392 0.95 -16.02 2.77
CA ILE A 392 0.06 -16.28 3.90
C ILE A 392 -1.29 -16.79 3.41
N TYR A 393 -1.90 -16.10 2.44
CA TYR A 393 -3.23 -16.43 1.92
C TYR A 393 -3.31 -17.87 1.41
N HIS A 394 -2.28 -18.33 0.68
CA HIS A 394 -2.22 -19.68 0.12
C HIS A 394 -1.54 -20.73 1.04
N GLY A 395 -1.06 -20.33 2.22
CA GLY A 395 -0.41 -21.24 3.17
C GLY A 395 0.90 -21.83 2.62
N VAL A 396 1.71 -21.01 1.94
CA VAL A 396 2.99 -21.41 1.36
C VAL A 396 4.14 -20.96 2.24
N PRO A 397 5.04 -21.89 2.67
CA PRO A 397 6.27 -21.54 3.38
C PRO A 397 7.15 -20.57 2.59
N ILE A 398 8.00 -19.81 3.29
CA ILE A 398 8.87 -18.84 2.65
C ILE A 398 10.35 -19.00 3.01
N LEU A 399 11.21 -18.63 2.05
CA LEU A 399 12.58 -18.22 2.33
C LEU A 399 12.68 -16.71 2.09
N ALA A 400 12.72 -15.95 3.17
CA ALA A 400 12.71 -14.50 3.16
C ALA A 400 14.12 -13.94 2.93
N THR A 401 14.30 -13.09 1.91
CA THR A 401 15.56 -12.43 1.60
C THR A 401 15.35 -10.91 1.53
N PRO A 402 15.09 -10.25 2.66
CA PRO A 402 14.72 -8.84 2.67
C PRO A 402 15.87 -7.95 2.21
N LEU A 403 15.57 -7.01 1.33
CA LEU A 403 16.54 -6.09 0.74
C LEU A 403 16.45 -4.69 1.35
N ARG A 404 15.22 -4.13 1.48
CA ARG A 404 15.00 -2.74 1.88
C ARG A 404 13.59 -2.48 2.44
N MET A 405 13.38 -1.28 2.99
CA MET A 405 12.09 -0.74 3.45
C MET A 405 11.36 -1.69 4.42
N ASP A 406 10.06 -1.90 4.21
CA ASP A 406 9.17 -2.76 4.99
C ASP A 406 9.54 -4.25 4.97
N GLN A 407 10.39 -4.66 4.03
CA GLN A 407 10.72 -6.07 3.79
C GLN A 407 11.34 -6.77 5.00
N LYS A 408 12.17 -6.07 5.77
CA LYS A 408 12.78 -6.63 7.00
C LYS A 408 11.72 -6.91 8.08
N THR A 409 10.79 -5.99 8.27
CA THR A 409 9.67 -6.15 9.19
C THR A 409 8.75 -7.26 8.75
N ASN A 410 8.40 -7.31 7.45
CA ASN A 410 7.59 -8.39 6.88
C ASN A 410 8.28 -9.75 7.03
N ALA A 411 9.57 -9.85 6.72
CA ALA A 411 10.34 -11.09 6.90
C ALA A 411 10.31 -11.57 8.36
N LYS A 412 10.48 -10.68 9.33
CA LYS A 412 10.38 -11.03 10.76
C LYS A 412 8.98 -11.48 11.16
N LYS A 413 7.92 -10.84 10.65
CA LYS A 413 6.54 -11.29 10.88
C LYS A 413 6.34 -12.73 10.40
N LEU A 414 6.78 -13.07 9.18
CA LEU A 414 6.60 -14.42 8.66
C LEU A 414 7.49 -15.46 9.35
N THR A 415 8.75 -15.13 9.63
CA THR A 415 9.71 -16.13 10.12
C THR A 415 9.75 -16.23 11.64
N LYS A 416 9.52 -15.13 12.40
CA LYS A 416 9.61 -15.12 13.86
C LYS A 416 8.24 -15.15 14.53
N LEU A 417 7.25 -14.41 14.00
CA LEU A 417 5.92 -14.37 14.58
C LEU A 417 5.06 -15.55 14.10
N LEU A 418 5.00 -15.79 12.79
CA LEU A 418 4.19 -16.84 12.20
C LEU A 418 4.94 -18.19 12.03
N GLY A 419 6.26 -18.21 12.14
CA GLY A 419 7.06 -19.44 12.06
C GLY A 419 6.96 -20.18 10.74
N MET A 420 6.60 -19.50 9.62
CA MET A 420 6.34 -20.14 8.33
C MET A 420 7.54 -20.15 7.38
N GLY A 421 8.76 -19.99 7.90
CA GLY A 421 9.96 -20.03 7.08
C GLY A 421 11.21 -19.48 7.74
N LEU A 422 12.24 -19.25 6.94
CA LEU A 422 13.54 -18.76 7.36
C LEU A 422 13.91 -17.46 6.66
N THR A 423 14.86 -16.73 7.25
CA THR A 423 15.49 -15.54 6.63
C THR A 423 16.89 -15.90 6.12
N LEU A 424 17.25 -15.35 4.96
CA LEU A 424 18.59 -15.44 4.36
C LEU A 424 19.07 -14.02 4.01
N ASP A 425 20.28 -13.67 4.42
CA ASP A 425 20.93 -12.43 3.98
C ASP A 425 21.55 -12.65 2.58
N ILE A 426 20.95 -12.04 1.58
CA ILE A 426 21.41 -12.17 0.20
C ILE A 426 22.75 -11.47 -0.06
N ARG A 427 23.17 -10.54 0.80
CA ARG A 427 24.45 -9.83 0.69
C ARG A 427 25.64 -10.73 1.07
N ALA A 428 25.40 -11.66 2.00
CA ALA A 428 26.36 -12.66 2.43
C ALA A 428 26.07 -14.04 1.81
N LEU A 429 25.40 -14.08 0.65
CA LEU A 429 24.92 -15.31 0.02
C LEU A 429 26.08 -16.26 -0.33
N THR A 430 25.91 -17.52 0.05
CA THR A 430 26.64 -18.65 -0.54
C THR A 430 25.67 -19.64 -1.16
N ALA A 431 26.06 -20.30 -2.25
CA ALA A 431 25.22 -21.31 -2.89
C ALA A 431 24.86 -22.47 -1.94
N GLN A 432 25.80 -22.80 -1.04
CA GLN A 432 25.61 -23.88 -0.07
C GLN A 432 24.61 -23.50 1.03
N GLU A 433 24.62 -22.26 1.50
CA GLU A 433 23.69 -21.79 2.51
C GLU A 433 22.27 -21.68 1.93
N LEU A 434 22.10 -21.14 0.73
CA LEU A 434 20.83 -21.08 0.03
C LEU A 434 20.24 -22.48 -0.13
N TYR A 435 21.03 -23.42 -0.66
CA TYR A 435 20.63 -24.81 -0.83
C TYR A 435 20.20 -25.43 0.51
N LYS A 436 21.02 -25.33 1.57
CA LYS A 436 20.71 -25.90 2.88
C LYS A 436 19.46 -25.35 3.50
N LYS A 437 19.23 -24.02 3.42
CA LYS A 437 18.01 -23.39 3.97
C LYS A 437 16.76 -23.83 3.21
N ILE A 438 16.82 -23.93 1.89
CA ILE A 438 15.71 -24.46 1.08
C ILE A 438 15.40 -25.89 1.50
N GLN A 439 16.40 -26.77 1.52
CA GLN A 439 16.23 -28.17 1.93
C GLN A 439 15.66 -28.28 3.35
N HIS A 440 16.14 -27.46 4.28
CA HIS A 440 15.66 -27.46 5.65
C HIS A 440 14.17 -27.08 5.75
N ILE A 441 13.73 -26.04 5.01
CA ILE A 441 12.31 -25.67 5.00
C ILE A 441 11.47 -26.79 4.40
N LEU A 442 11.91 -27.38 3.29
CA LEU A 442 11.15 -28.43 2.59
C LEU A 442 11.08 -29.75 3.39
N SER A 443 12.12 -30.07 4.17
CA SER A 443 12.18 -31.30 4.98
C SER A 443 11.54 -31.15 6.37
N THR A 444 11.24 -29.92 6.82
CA THR A 444 10.69 -29.64 8.16
C THR A 444 9.21 -29.28 8.04
N ASN A 445 8.36 -30.23 8.40
CA ASN A 445 6.90 -30.13 8.23
C ASN A 445 6.27 -28.96 9.02
N GLU A 446 6.94 -28.52 10.08
CA GLU A 446 6.48 -27.42 10.93
C GLU A 446 6.23 -26.12 10.14
N TYR A 447 7.13 -25.75 9.20
CA TYR A 447 6.96 -24.56 8.38
C TYR A 447 5.69 -24.60 7.53
N LYS A 448 5.38 -25.75 6.94
CA LYS A 448 4.14 -25.93 6.16
C LYS A 448 2.90 -25.89 7.06
N THR A 449 2.95 -26.53 8.21
CA THR A 449 1.85 -26.51 9.19
C THR A 449 1.57 -25.09 9.66
N ASN A 450 2.61 -24.34 10.02
CA ASN A 450 2.50 -22.95 10.45
C ASN A 450 1.96 -22.05 9.34
N ALA A 451 2.38 -22.26 8.09
CA ALA A 451 1.87 -21.51 6.94
C ALA A 451 0.37 -21.77 6.72
N ILE A 452 -0.09 -23.01 6.86
CA ILE A 452 -1.51 -23.37 6.76
C ILE A 452 -2.30 -22.73 7.91
N MET A 453 -1.81 -22.78 9.14
CA MET A 453 -2.44 -22.13 10.30
C MET A 453 -2.54 -20.62 10.09
N ALA A 454 -1.47 -19.99 9.61
CA ALA A 454 -1.47 -18.56 9.26
C ALA A 454 -2.52 -18.23 8.19
N SER A 455 -2.67 -19.08 7.16
CA SER A 455 -3.70 -18.93 6.14
C SER A 455 -5.13 -18.99 6.71
N HIS A 456 -5.39 -19.95 7.61
CA HIS A 456 -6.69 -20.02 8.28
C HIS A 456 -6.99 -18.78 9.11
N THR A 457 -6.04 -18.32 9.92
CA THR A 457 -6.17 -17.09 10.71
C THR A 457 -6.43 -15.89 9.81
N PHE A 458 -5.65 -15.77 8.73
CA PHE A 458 -5.78 -14.70 7.74
C PHE A 458 -7.20 -14.60 7.18
N ARG A 459 -7.73 -15.73 6.70
CA ARG A 459 -9.08 -15.79 6.10
C ARG A 459 -10.21 -15.56 7.11
N GLN A 460 -9.96 -15.80 8.40
CA GLN A 460 -10.94 -15.52 9.46
C GLN A 460 -11.01 -14.04 9.83
N CYS A 461 -9.89 -13.32 9.74
CA CYS A 461 -9.82 -11.90 10.11
C CYS A 461 -10.61 -11.00 9.15
N ASP A 462 -10.52 -11.27 7.84
CA ASP A 462 -11.26 -10.53 6.81
C ASP A 462 -12.00 -11.53 5.90
N ARG A 463 -13.21 -11.88 6.31
CA ARG A 463 -13.99 -12.89 5.58
C ARG A 463 -14.48 -12.42 4.23
N TYR A 464 -14.71 -11.13 4.06
CA TYR A 464 -15.34 -10.55 2.88
C TYR A 464 -14.67 -9.24 2.46
N PRO A 465 -13.37 -9.26 2.12
CA PRO A 465 -12.63 -8.03 1.85
C PRO A 465 -13.15 -7.26 0.63
N GLU A 466 -13.64 -7.95 -0.41
CA GLU A 466 -14.28 -7.32 -1.58
C GLU A 466 -15.59 -6.62 -1.21
N ARG A 467 -16.38 -7.21 -0.33
CA ARG A 467 -17.61 -6.59 0.19
C ARG A 467 -17.27 -5.35 1.04
N ASN A 468 -16.19 -5.40 1.81
CA ASN A 468 -15.73 -4.26 2.58
C ASN A 468 -15.35 -3.10 1.65
N ILE A 469 -14.69 -3.38 0.53
CA ILE A 469 -14.37 -2.38 -0.49
C ILE A 469 -15.65 -1.74 -1.03
N LEU A 470 -16.63 -2.55 -1.47
CA LEU A 470 -17.88 -2.07 -2.06
C LEU A 470 -18.72 -1.26 -1.06
N ASN A 471 -18.81 -1.71 0.19
CA ASN A 471 -19.53 -0.98 1.23
C ASN A 471 -18.87 0.38 1.51
N THR A 472 -17.53 0.42 1.65
CA THR A 472 -16.78 1.66 1.89
C THR A 472 -16.98 2.66 0.75
N ILE A 473 -16.98 2.20 -0.50
CA ILE A 473 -17.24 3.03 -1.67
C ILE A 473 -18.67 3.57 -1.65
N LYS A 474 -19.64 2.71 -1.40
CA LYS A 474 -21.06 3.08 -1.31
C LYS A 474 -21.30 4.13 -0.22
N ASP A 475 -20.69 3.93 0.95
CA ASP A 475 -20.80 4.86 2.07
C ASP A 475 -20.16 6.22 1.74
N ALA A 476 -19.00 6.21 1.09
CA ALA A 476 -18.32 7.43 0.67
C ALA A 476 -19.10 8.24 -0.37
N ILE A 477 -19.79 7.58 -1.30
CA ILE A 477 -20.62 8.23 -2.32
C ILE A 477 -21.92 8.79 -1.72
N ASN A 478 -22.58 8.01 -0.84
CA ASN A 478 -23.89 8.39 -0.32
C ASN A 478 -23.84 9.32 0.89
N SER A 479 -22.75 9.34 1.62
CA SER A 479 -22.55 10.16 2.81
C SER A 479 -21.18 10.82 2.75
N PRO A 480 -20.99 11.78 1.86
CA PRO A 480 -19.68 12.43 1.67
C PRO A 480 -19.25 13.27 2.88
N VAL A 481 -20.05 13.29 3.94
CA VAL A 481 -19.67 13.94 5.20
C VAL A 481 -18.39 13.29 5.70
N ASN A 482 -17.34 14.07 5.74
CA ASN A 482 -16.07 13.66 6.33
C ASN A 482 -16.31 13.32 7.82
N ILE A 483 -16.45 12.03 8.13
CA ILE A 483 -16.64 11.53 9.51
C ILE A 483 -15.49 12.02 10.43
N ASN A 484 -14.41 12.49 9.83
CA ASN A 484 -13.28 13.09 10.52
C ASN A 484 -13.48 14.58 10.84
N SER A 485 -14.49 15.28 10.25
CA SER A 485 -14.71 16.71 10.45
C SER A 485 -15.04 17.09 11.90
N ASP A 486 -15.62 16.18 12.67
CA ASP A 486 -15.86 16.39 14.11
C ASP A 486 -14.66 16.04 15.00
N ARG A 487 -13.61 15.46 14.43
CA ARG A 487 -12.37 15.18 15.15
C ARG A 487 -11.43 16.37 15.01
N LYS A 488 -11.63 17.37 15.85
CA LYS A 488 -10.60 18.43 16.00
C LYS A 488 -9.23 17.77 16.16
N PRO A 489 -8.20 18.27 15.47
CA PRO A 489 -6.85 17.73 15.58
C PRO A 489 -6.49 17.65 17.07
N LYS A 490 -6.27 16.43 17.55
CA LYS A 490 -5.85 16.21 18.92
C LYS A 490 -4.47 16.82 19.08
N HIS A 491 -4.28 17.60 20.12
CA HIS A 491 -2.99 18.21 20.43
C HIS A 491 -1.90 17.11 20.43
N TRP A 492 -0.70 17.42 19.93
CA TRP A 492 0.42 16.48 19.82
C TRP A 492 0.69 15.69 21.12
N VAL A 493 0.40 16.29 22.29
CA VAL A 493 0.46 15.64 23.60
C VAL A 493 -0.45 14.41 23.68
N GLN A 494 -1.53 14.36 22.91
CA GLN A 494 -2.46 13.22 22.86
C GLN A 494 -1.96 12.10 21.92
N LEU A 495 -0.92 12.37 21.11
CA LEU A 495 -0.29 11.40 20.23
C LEU A 495 0.78 10.56 20.94
N ILE A 496 1.19 10.97 22.14
CA ILE A 496 2.26 10.30 22.88
C ILE A 496 1.64 9.48 24.00
N SER A 497 2.07 8.22 24.13
CA SER A 497 1.65 7.35 25.23
C SER A 497 1.99 8.00 26.57
N VAL A 498 1.12 7.87 27.57
CA VAL A 498 1.33 8.45 28.92
C VAL A 498 2.64 7.97 29.55
N ASP A 499 3.00 6.70 29.34
CA ASP A 499 4.27 6.12 29.81
C ASP A 499 5.50 6.74 29.13
N VAL A 500 5.38 7.10 27.84
CA VAL A 500 6.41 7.83 27.08
C VAL A 500 6.53 9.27 27.58
N LEU A 501 5.39 9.95 27.85
CA LEU A 501 5.38 11.31 28.44
C LEU A 501 6.04 11.33 29.79
N ILE A 502 5.77 10.37 30.66
CA ILE A 502 6.38 10.26 32.01
C ILE A 502 7.90 10.15 31.86
N ILE A 503 8.40 9.36 30.94
CA ILE A 503 9.85 9.21 30.71
C ILE A 503 10.47 10.51 30.21
N PHE A 504 9.87 11.14 29.18
CA PHE A 504 10.40 12.41 28.68
C PHE A 504 10.37 13.52 29.72
N SER A 505 9.34 13.57 30.59
CA SER A 505 9.28 14.54 31.67
C SER A 505 10.28 14.23 32.80
N SER A 506 10.62 12.97 33.03
CA SER A 506 11.61 12.56 34.03
C SER A 506 13.06 12.67 33.54
N LEU A 507 13.29 12.68 32.21
CA LEU A 507 14.65 12.74 31.65
C LEU A 507 15.47 13.95 32.10
N PRO A 508 14.95 15.20 32.15
CA PRO A 508 15.66 16.36 32.68
C PRO A 508 16.02 16.19 34.17
N VAL A 509 15.14 15.56 34.95
CA VAL A 509 15.37 15.29 36.37
C VAL A 509 16.51 14.28 36.54
N VAL A 510 16.50 13.19 35.75
CA VAL A 510 17.58 12.19 35.78
C VAL A 510 18.91 12.80 35.36
N VAL A 511 18.92 13.59 34.27
CA VAL A 511 20.13 14.29 33.80
C VAL A 511 20.64 15.25 34.87
N PHE A 512 19.76 16.03 35.52
CA PHE A 512 20.11 16.93 36.61
C PHE A 512 20.72 16.17 37.79
N LEU A 513 20.10 15.06 38.21
CA LEU A 513 20.60 14.22 39.30
C LEU A 513 21.97 13.60 38.96
N CYS A 514 22.17 13.17 37.72
CA CYS A 514 23.46 12.69 37.26
C CYS A 514 24.54 13.79 37.26
N LEU A 515 24.21 15.00 36.82
CA LEU A 515 25.11 16.15 36.87
C LEU A 515 25.50 16.52 38.33
N VAL A 516 24.51 16.59 39.21
CA VAL A 516 24.75 16.85 40.66
C VAL A 516 25.65 15.77 41.27
N LYS A 517 25.39 14.49 40.95
CA LYS A 517 26.22 13.37 41.43
C LYS A 517 27.65 13.43 40.86
N CYS A 518 27.82 13.79 39.60
CA CYS A 518 29.14 14.00 38.99
C CYS A 518 29.90 15.17 39.65
N CYS A 519 29.21 16.27 39.95
CA CYS A 519 29.79 17.42 40.65
C CYS A 519 30.21 17.06 42.07
N THR A 520 29.39 16.32 42.81
CA THR A 520 29.71 15.89 44.21
C THR A 520 30.85 14.87 44.24
N ILE A 521 30.99 14.01 43.24
CA ILE A 521 32.13 13.08 43.14
C ILE A 521 33.43 13.85 42.81
N ARG A 522 33.37 14.90 41.96
CA ARG A 522 34.52 15.76 41.71
C ARG A 522 35.00 16.54 42.92
N GLN A 523 34.07 17.04 43.73
CA GLN A 523 34.43 17.76 44.99
C GLN A 523 35.05 16.85 46.07
N LYS A 524 34.79 15.54 46.05
CA LYS A 524 35.42 14.58 46.97
C LYS A 524 36.80 14.08 46.55
N LYS A 525 37.24 14.45 45.34
CA LYS A 525 38.57 14.08 44.79
C LYS A 525 39.55 15.26 44.77
N VAL A 526 39.16 16.42 45.25
CA VAL A 526 40.03 17.56 45.56
C VAL A 526 40.15 17.63 47.09
#